data_6c666417c31eb2bec115afc7f60fbd86
#
_entry.id   6c666417c31eb2bec115afc7f60fbd86
#
_cell.length_a   1.000
_cell.length_b   1.000
_cell.length_c   1.000
_cell.angle_alpha   90.00
_cell.angle_beta   90.00
_cell.angle_gamma   90.00
#
_symmetry.space_group_name_H-M   'P 1'
#
loop_
_entity.id
_entity.type
_entity.pdbx_description
1 polymer ?
#
loop_
_entity_poly.entity_id
_entity_poly.type
_entity_poly.pdbx_seq_one_letter_code
_entity_poly.pdbx_strand_id
1 'polypeptide(L)'
;MKAAVIHENGGPDVLRYEDVPDPECPDGCVVIDVEAISIEGGDLLARAGSPPPAVPHIVGYLAAGTVVEVGAGVEDRAVGDRVVTLNMAGSHGSKRAVPAISTWPIPDGLDAAPAACVPVAFGTAQECLFTAANLEAGQTVLIHAGAGGVGMAAIQLAKKAGATVI
;
A
#
# COMPACT_ATOMS: atom_id res chain seq x y z
N MET A 1 7.18 8.64 17.20
CA MET A 1 6.37 9.06 16.04
C MET A 1 4.88 9.14 16.38
N LYS A 2 4.07 9.82 15.58
CA LYS A 2 2.61 9.79 15.69
C LYS A 2 2.02 8.65 14.85
N ALA A 3 1.00 7.95 15.37
CA ALA A 3 0.33 6.89 14.63
C ALA A 3 -1.16 6.77 15.02
N ALA A 4 -1.98 6.31 14.08
CA ALA A 4 -3.32 5.83 14.36
C ALA A 4 -3.22 4.34 14.72
N VAL A 5 -3.49 4.01 15.97
CA VAL A 5 -3.32 2.68 16.54
C VAL A 5 -4.65 2.09 16.99
N ILE A 6 -4.69 0.77 17.14
CA ILE A 6 -5.75 0.04 17.83
C ILE A 6 -5.15 -0.75 19.00
N HIS A 7 -5.90 -0.87 20.09
CA HIS A 7 -5.59 -1.72 21.23
C HIS A 7 -6.48 -2.96 21.28
N GLU A 8 -7.59 -2.93 20.56
CA GLU A 8 -8.56 -4.01 20.38
C GLU A 8 -9.22 -3.90 19.00
N ASN A 9 -9.88 -4.94 18.57
CA ASN A 9 -10.66 -4.93 17.34
C ASN A 9 -12.01 -4.25 17.54
N GLY A 10 -12.53 -3.63 16.49
CA GLY A 10 -13.83 -3.02 16.55
C GLY A 10 -14.17 -2.08 15.41
N GLY A 11 -15.15 -1.23 15.62
CA GLY A 11 -15.58 -0.16 14.74
C GLY A 11 -14.52 0.96 14.58
N PRO A 12 -14.83 2.03 13.84
CA PRO A 12 -13.91 3.15 13.66
C PRO A 12 -13.47 3.82 14.98
N ASP A 13 -14.26 3.73 16.00
CA ASP A 13 -14.08 4.29 17.34
C ASP A 13 -12.96 3.65 18.17
N VAL A 14 -12.44 2.48 17.75
CA VAL A 14 -11.25 1.89 18.39
C VAL A 14 -9.94 2.54 17.94
N LEU A 15 -9.94 3.33 16.85
CA LEU A 15 -8.75 4.05 16.40
C LEU A 15 -8.41 5.19 17.35
N ARG A 16 -7.16 5.21 17.78
CA ARG A 16 -6.59 6.25 18.65
C ARG A 16 -5.36 6.85 17.99
N TYR A 17 -5.22 8.17 18.07
CA TYR A 17 -4.04 8.88 17.59
C TYR A 17 -3.08 9.11 18.74
N GLU A 18 -1.99 8.37 18.76
CA GLU A 18 -1.07 8.28 19.89
C GLU A 18 0.39 8.52 19.49
N ASP A 19 1.21 8.85 20.49
CA ASP A 19 2.66 8.79 20.38
C ASP A 19 3.13 7.34 20.60
N VAL A 20 3.87 6.82 19.65
CA VAL A 20 4.50 5.50 19.73
C VAL A 20 6.00 5.62 19.41
N PRO A 21 6.84 4.65 19.82
CA PRO A 21 8.24 4.65 19.43
C PRO A 21 8.41 4.72 17.91
N ASP A 22 9.48 5.36 17.44
CA ASP A 22 9.88 5.27 16.03
C ASP A 22 10.21 3.81 15.70
N PRO A 23 9.95 3.35 14.47
CA PRO A 23 10.31 2.00 14.06
C PRO A 23 11.84 1.87 13.99
N GLU A 24 12.37 0.71 14.41
CA GLU A 24 13.74 0.33 14.10
C GLU A 24 13.89 0.06 12.60
N CYS A 25 15.12 0.18 12.09
CA CYS A 25 15.48 -0.16 10.71
C CYS A 25 16.25 -1.49 10.68
N PRO A 26 15.59 -2.65 10.56
CA PRO A 26 16.27 -3.93 10.47
C PRO A 26 17.11 -4.07 9.20
N ASP A 27 18.02 -5.05 9.16
CA ASP A 27 18.76 -5.44 7.96
C ASP A 27 17.79 -5.78 6.82
N GLY A 28 18.08 -5.35 5.60
CA GLY A 28 17.24 -5.54 4.43
C GLY A 28 15.99 -4.65 4.37
N CYS A 29 15.81 -3.75 5.34
CA CYS A 29 14.67 -2.83 5.41
C CYS A 29 15.08 -1.38 5.14
N VAL A 30 14.08 -0.55 4.88
CA VAL A 30 14.18 0.92 4.89
C VAL A 30 13.13 1.49 5.82
N VAL A 31 13.40 2.66 6.40
CA VAL A 31 12.41 3.48 7.09
C VAL A 31 12.05 4.66 6.20
N ILE A 32 10.76 4.92 6.05
CA ILE A 32 10.25 6.09 5.32
C ILE A 32 9.55 7.06 6.27
N ASP A 33 9.69 8.35 6.01
CA ASP A 33 8.74 9.37 6.46
C ASP A 33 7.51 9.30 5.56
N VAL A 34 6.34 9.03 6.16
CA VAL A 34 5.09 8.81 5.42
C VAL A 34 4.47 10.16 5.06
N GLU A 35 4.27 10.39 3.78
CA GLU A 35 3.62 11.58 3.22
C GLU A 35 2.13 11.32 2.90
N ALA A 36 1.80 10.12 2.46
CA ALA A 36 0.44 9.71 2.13
C ALA A 36 0.23 8.21 2.37
N ILE A 37 -1.01 7.85 2.65
CA ILE A 37 -1.47 6.46 2.76
C ILE A 37 -2.65 6.23 1.81
N SER A 38 -2.85 4.99 1.38
CA SER A 38 -4.12 4.53 0.81
C SER A 38 -4.86 3.69 1.84
N ILE A 39 -6.16 3.92 1.99
CA ILE A 39 -7.01 3.13 2.88
C ILE A 39 -7.68 2.03 2.05
N GLU A 40 -7.37 0.79 2.37
CA GLU A 40 -7.86 -0.38 1.65
C GLU A 40 -8.99 -1.08 2.42
N GLY A 41 -9.79 -1.86 1.69
CA GLY A 41 -10.80 -2.72 2.34
C GLY A 41 -10.19 -3.67 3.38
N GLY A 42 -8.96 -4.14 3.14
CA GLY A 42 -8.19 -4.95 4.06
C GLY A 42 -7.86 -4.27 5.38
N ASP A 43 -7.65 -2.96 5.39
CA ASP A 43 -7.39 -2.19 6.62
C ASP A 43 -8.61 -2.19 7.54
N LEU A 44 -9.82 -2.08 6.95
CA LEU A 44 -11.07 -2.16 7.70
C LEU A 44 -11.30 -3.57 8.26
N LEU A 45 -10.97 -4.61 7.47
CA LEU A 45 -11.07 -6.00 7.93
C LEU A 45 -10.03 -6.29 9.03
N ALA A 46 -8.80 -5.82 8.90
CA ALA A 46 -7.76 -5.98 9.92
C ALA A 46 -8.17 -5.31 11.23
N ARG A 47 -8.70 -4.09 11.16
CA ARG A 47 -9.20 -3.38 12.35
C ARG A 47 -10.36 -4.11 13.02
N ALA A 48 -11.32 -4.66 12.25
CA ALA A 48 -12.56 -5.23 12.77
C ALA A 48 -12.52 -6.75 13.03
N GLY A 49 -11.60 -7.46 12.39
CA GLY A 49 -11.65 -8.92 12.27
C GLY A 49 -10.97 -9.69 13.37
N SER A 50 -9.66 -9.89 13.29
CA SER A 50 -8.92 -10.74 14.22
C SER A 50 -8.18 -9.92 15.27
N PRO A 51 -7.96 -10.41 16.49
CA PRO A 51 -7.15 -9.70 17.47
C PRO A 51 -5.82 -9.25 16.90
N PRO A 52 -5.38 -8.02 17.19
CA PRO A 52 -4.11 -7.53 16.68
C PRO A 52 -2.96 -8.38 17.22
N PRO A 53 -1.90 -8.64 16.43
CA PRO A 53 -0.79 -9.50 16.82
C PRO A 53 0.03 -8.92 17.97
N ALA A 54 -0.05 -7.61 18.18
CA ALA A 54 0.57 -6.88 19.27
C ALA A 54 -0.23 -5.60 19.55
N VAL A 55 -0.11 -5.02 20.71
CA VAL A 55 -0.75 -3.75 21.09
C VAL A 55 0.29 -2.78 21.66
N PRO A 56 0.26 -1.50 21.28
CA PRO A 56 -0.60 -0.93 20.24
C PRO A 56 -0.26 -1.48 18.85
N HIS A 57 -1.27 -1.61 17.98
CA HIS A 57 -1.10 -2.08 16.61
C HIS A 57 -1.42 -0.97 15.61
N ILE A 58 -0.50 -0.74 14.68
CA ILE A 58 -0.67 0.22 13.59
C ILE A 58 -1.18 -0.54 12.36
N VAL A 59 -2.41 -0.31 11.97
CA VAL A 59 -2.98 -0.91 10.76
C VAL A 59 -2.45 -0.25 9.48
N GLY A 60 -2.82 -0.80 8.33
CA GLY A 60 -2.63 -0.17 7.03
C GLY A 60 -1.57 -0.82 6.15
N TYR A 61 -1.93 -1.02 4.87
CA TYR A 61 -1.12 -1.73 3.88
C TYR A 61 -0.17 -0.81 3.12
N LEU A 62 -0.66 0.32 2.65
CA LEU A 62 0.01 1.15 1.67
C LEU A 62 0.42 2.51 2.24
N ALA A 63 1.64 2.90 1.96
CA ALA A 63 2.14 4.25 2.20
C ALA A 63 3.05 4.69 1.06
N ALA A 64 3.11 6.00 0.84
CA ALA A 64 4.10 6.66 0.00
C ALA A 64 4.84 7.68 0.85
N GLY A 65 6.12 7.86 0.58
CA GLY A 65 6.94 8.80 1.34
C GLY A 65 8.39 8.77 0.91
N THR A 66 9.23 9.36 1.75
CA THR A 66 10.67 9.51 1.50
C THR A 66 11.48 8.62 2.43
N VAL A 67 12.44 7.88 1.89
CA VAL A 67 13.37 7.05 2.66
C VAL A 67 14.23 7.95 3.56
N VAL A 68 14.24 7.67 4.85
CA VAL A 68 15.02 8.41 5.86
C VAL A 68 16.10 7.58 6.52
N GLU A 69 15.99 6.24 6.44
CA GLU A 69 17.00 5.31 6.96
C GLU A 69 17.05 4.06 6.08
N VAL A 70 18.24 3.47 5.95
CA VAL A 70 18.51 2.29 5.13
C VAL A 70 19.26 1.27 5.99
N GLY A 71 18.67 0.08 6.13
CA GLY A 71 19.25 -1.02 6.87
C GLY A 71 20.40 -1.71 6.13
N ALA A 72 21.19 -2.46 6.86
CA ALA A 72 22.32 -3.20 6.26
C ALA A 72 21.84 -4.16 5.17
N GLY A 73 22.64 -4.32 4.12
CA GLY A 73 22.34 -5.21 2.99
C GLY A 73 21.34 -4.67 1.95
N VAL A 74 20.86 -3.45 2.09
CA VAL A 74 20.06 -2.79 1.06
C VAL A 74 21.00 -2.03 0.12
N GLU A 75 20.98 -2.37 -1.17
CA GLU A 75 21.87 -1.80 -2.18
C GLU A 75 21.14 -0.95 -3.22
N ASP A 76 19.81 -1.10 -3.31
CA ASP A 76 18.99 -0.53 -4.37
C ASP A 76 18.06 0.61 -3.89
N ARG A 77 18.26 1.11 -2.67
CA ARG A 77 17.57 2.25 -2.09
C ARG A 77 18.54 3.13 -1.33
N ALA A 78 18.27 4.44 -1.33
CA ALA A 78 19.07 5.45 -0.64
C ALA A 78 18.19 6.41 0.16
N VAL A 79 18.75 7.03 1.18
CA VAL A 79 18.10 8.15 1.88
C VAL A 79 17.79 9.26 0.89
N GLY A 80 16.55 9.75 0.91
CA GLY A 80 16.02 10.74 -0.02
C GLY A 80 15.22 10.15 -1.18
N ASP A 81 15.25 8.82 -1.40
CA ASP A 81 14.42 8.19 -2.43
C ASP A 81 12.93 8.33 -2.07
N ARG A 82 12.14 8.74 -3.04
CA ARG A 82 10.68 8.74 -2.94
C ARG A 82 10.15 7.37 -3.36
N VAL A 83 9.44 6.71 -2.44
CA VAL A 83 8.95 5.35 -2.67
C VAL A 83 7.50 5.18 -2.24
N VAL A 84 6.80 4.28 -2.92
CA VAL A 84 5.56 3.68 -2.44
C VAL A 84 5.89 2.31 -1.83
N THR A 85 5.19 1.94 -0.77
CA THR A 85 5.48 0.75 0.02
C THR A 85 4.23 -0.10 0.22
N LEU A 86 4.40 -1.41 0.24
CA LEU A 86 3.37 -2.38 0.59
C LEU A 86 3.86 -3.27 1.73
N ASN A 87 3.06 -3.41 2.77
CA ASN A 87 3.23 -4.41 3.83
C ASN A 87 1.87 -4.61 4.50
N MET A 88 1.70 -5.66 5.29
CA MET A 88 0.41 -6.04 5.88
C MET A 88 -0.06 -5.14 7.02
N ALA A 89 0.80 -4.26 7.56
CA ALA A 89 0.48 -3.33 8.64
C ALA A 89 1.46 -2.15 8.65
N GLY A 90 1.15 -1.13 9.46
CA GLY A 90 2.09 -0.07 9.80
C GLY A 90 1.99 1.21 8.98
N SER A 91 1.12 1.31 7.96
CA SER A 91 1.08 2.52 7.12
C SER A 91 0.42 3.73 7.80
N HIS A 92 -0.43 3.52 8.82
CA HIS A 92 -1.12 4.59 9.52
C HIS A 92 -0.24 5.28 10.60
N GLY A 93 1.06 5.34 10.39
CA GLY A 93 2.05 6.04 11.20
C GLY A 93 2.79 7.10 10.41
N SER A 94 3.38 8.09 11.09
CA SER A 94 4.18 9.13 10.42
C SER A 94 5.53 8.59 9.91
N LYS A 95 5.97 7.43 10.40
CA LYS A 95 7.10 6.66 9.86
C LYS A 95 6.74 5.20 9.73
N ARG A 96 7.43 4.50 8.83
CA ARG A 96 7.21 3.08 8.59
C ARG A 96 8.51 2.37 8.21
N ALA A 97 8.83 1.27 8.89
CA ALA A 97 9.86 0.32 8.45
C ALA A 97 9.22 -0.75 7.55
N VAL A 98 9.85 -1.02 6.41
CA VAL A 98 9.41 -2.06 5.46
C VAL A 98 10.61 -2.74 4.81
N PRO A 99 10.51 -4.02 4.39
CA PRO A 99 11.53 -4.63 3.55
C PRO A 99 11.76 -3.81 2.27
N ALA A 100 13.01 -3.56 1.89
CA ALA A 100 13.34 -2.77 0.72
C ALA A 100 12.73 -3.35 -0.57
N ILE A 101 12.63 -4.69 -0.68
CA ILE A 101 11.98 -5.39 -1.78
C ILE A 101 10.48 -5.07 -1.91
N SER A 102 9.84 -4.59 -0.84
CA SER A 102 8.43 -4.18 -0.81
C SER A 102 8.26 -2.68 -1.06
N THR A 103 9.20 -2.07 -1.74
CA THR A 103 9.19 -0.65 -2.10
C THR A 103 9.40 -0.47 -3.60
N TRP A 104 8.76 0.53 -4.19
CA TRP A 104 8.94 0.90 -5.60
C TRP A 104 9.16 2.40 -5.70
N PRO A 105 10.12 2.84 -6.54
CA PRO A 105 10.35 4.27 -6.77
C PRO A 105 9.09 4.97 -7.29
N ILE A 106 8.81 6.16 -6.79
CA ILE A 106 7.75 7.02 -7.32
C ILE A 106 8.34 7.78 -8.51
N PRO A 107 7.75 7.67 -9.71
CA PRO A 107 8.21 8.43 -10.86
C PRO A 107 8.20 9.94 -10.63
N ASP A 108 9.13 10.65 -11.28
CA ASP A 108 9.15 12.12 -11.25
C ASP A 108 7.81 12.70 -11.72
N GLY A 109 7.33 13.70 -11.02
CA GLY A 109 6.07 14.37 -11.30
C GLY A 109 4.82 13.65 -10.79
N LEU A 110 4.95 12.47 -10.19
CA LEU A 110 3.83 11.81 -9.51
C LEU A 110 3.85 12.17 -8.01
N ASP A 111 2.71 12.66 -7.50
CA ASP A 111 2.55 12.97 -6.09
C ASP A 111 2.41 11.70 -5.23
N ALA A 112 2.72 11.82 -3.94
CA ALA A 112 2.67 10.71 -3.00
C ALA A 112 1.27 10.10 -2.85
N ALA A 113 0.22 10.92 -2.83
CA ALA A 113 -1.15 10.44 -2.63
C ALA A 113 -1.64 9.51 -3.76
N PRO A 114 -1.57 9.88 -5.06
CA PRO A 114 -1.88 8.92 -6.12
C PRO A 114 -0.92 7.73 -6.15
N ALA A 115 0.38 7.91 -5.84
CA ALA A 115 1.33 6.80 -5.78
C ALA A 115 0.94 5.76 -4.74
N ALA A 116 0.52 6.19 -3.55
CA ALA A 116 0.08 5.29 -2.48
C ALA A 116 -1.09 4.36 -2.89
N CYS A 117 -1.92 4.77 -3.86
CA CYS A 117 -3.06 3.98 -4.32
C CYS A 117 -2.71 2.89 -5.36
N VAL A 118 -1.47 2.88 -5.86
CA VAL A 118 -1.11 2.01 -7.00
C VAL A 118 -0.94 0.54 -6.62
N PRO A 119 -0.13 0.15 -5.60
CA PRO A 119 0.34 -1.24 -5.48
C PRO A 119 -0.79 -2.26 -5.33
N VAL A 120 -1.77 -2.04 -4.44
CA VAL A 120 -2.85 -3.01 -4.23
C VAL A 120 -3.85 -2.97 -5.38
N ALA A 121 -4.36 -1.81 -5.77
CA ALA A 121 -5.42 -1.72 -6.77
C ALA A 121 -4.94 -2.16 -8.17
N PHE A 122 -3.82 -1.62 -8.63
CA PHE A 122 -3.28 -1.96 -9.94
C PHE A 122 -2.60 -3.33 -9.96
N GLY A 123 -1.91 -3.74 -8.89
CA GLY A 123 -1.34 -5.08 -8.77
C GLY A 123 -2.41 -6.17 -8.84
N THR A 124 -3.49 -6.01 -8.07
CA THR A 124 -4.64 -6.94 -8.12
C THR A 124 -5.27 -6.99 -9.52
N ALA A 125 -5.50 -5.83 -10.13
CA ALA A 125 -6.07 -5.75 -11.48
C ALA A 125 -5.13 -6.40 -12.53
N GLN A 126 -3.82 -6.17 -12.43
CA GLN A 126 -2.80 -6.77 -13.29
C GLN A 126 -2.83 -8.31 -13.20
N GLU A 127 -2.81 -8.84 -11.97
CA GLU A 127 -2.88 -10.29 -11.74
C GLU A 127 -4.16 -10.92 -12.29
N CYS A 128 -5.31 -10.28 -12.04
CA CYS A 128 -6.59 -10.80 -12.54
C CYS A 128 -6.68 -10.77 -14.07
N LEU A 129 -6.31 -9.66 -14.70
CA LEU A 129 -6.50 -9.47 -16.14
C LEU A 129 -5.48 -10.24 -16.97
N PHE A 130 -4.21 -10.20 -16.57
CA PHE A 130 -3.14 -10.69 -17.45
C PHE A 130 -2.55 -12.02 -16.98
N THR A 131 -2.32 -12.21 -15.69
CA THR A 131 -1.76 -13.47 -15.18
C THR A 131 -2.83 -14.58 -15.14
N ALA A 132 -4.02 -14.28 -14.60
CA ALA A 132 -5.06 -15.30 -14.44
C ALA A 132 -5.95 -15.44 -15.68
N ALA A 133 -6.41 -14.33 -16.27
CA ALA A 133 -7.35 -14.35 -17.41
C ALA A 133 -6.65 -14.33 -18.78
N ASN A 134 -5.35 -14.05 -18.85
CA ASN A 134 -4.60 -13.92 -20.11
C ASN A 134 -5.30 -12.98 -21.12
N LEU A 135 -5.76 -11.81 -20.66
CA LEU A 135 -6.48 -10.86 -21.49
C LEU A 135 -5.60 -10.36 -22.64
N GLU A 136 -6.12 -10.46 -23.87
CA GLU A 136 -5.45 -10.02 -25.09
C GLU A 136 -6.19 -8.86 -25.75
N ALA A 137 -5.48 -8.12 -26.60
CA ALA A 137 -6.06 -7.04 -27.40
C ALA A 137 -7.20 -7.57 -28.29
N GLY A 138 -8.28 -6.78 -28.43
CA GLY A 138 -9.46 -7.13 -29.20
C GLY A 138 -10.48 -7.99 -28.45
N GLN A 139 -10.15 -8.55 -27.32
CA GLN A 139 -11.12 -9.29 -26.49
C GLN A 139 -12.07 -8.34 -25.75
N THR A 140 -13.18 -8.90 -25.24
CA THR A 140 -14.13 -8.18 -24.40
C THR A 140 -14.05 -8.72 -22.98
N VAL A 141 -13.93 -7.83 -22.00
CA VAL A 141 -13.90 -8.15 -20.57
C VAL A 141 -15.03 -7.46 -19.82
N LEU A 142 -15.74 -8.22 -18.98
CA LEU A 142 -16.72 -7.70 -18.04
C LEU A 142 -16.04 -7.44 -16.70
N ILE A 143 -16.13 -6.21 -16.19
CA ILE A 143 -15.52 -5.80 -14.92
C ILE A 143 -16.62 -5.46 -13.93
N HIS A 144 -16.88 -6.37 -12.97
CA HIS A 144 -17.75 -6.09 -11.85
C HIS A 144 -17.15 -5.06 -10.89
N ALA A 145 -18.01 -4.29 -10.22
CA ALA A 145 -17.60 -3.24 -9.28
C ALA A 145 -16.63 -2.21 -9.88
N GLY A 146 -16.85 -1.81 -11.13
CA GLY A 146 -16.00 -0.89 -11.88
C GLY A 146 -15.73 0.47 -11.22
N ALA A 147 -16.56 0.89 -10.25
CA ALA A 147 -16.36 2.12 -9.48
C ALA A 147 -15.45 1.94 -8.24
N GLY A 148 -15.05 0.72 -7.89
CA GLY A 148 -14.09 0.44 -6.81
C GLY A 148 -12.65 0.64 -7.26
N GLY A 149 -11.69 0.71 -6.32
CA GLY A 149 -10.27 0.94 -6.62
C GLY A 149 -9.71 -0.06 -7.63
N VAL A 150 -9.88 -1.36 -7.39
CA VAL A 150 -9.45 -2.42 -8.31
C VAL A 150 -10.21 -2.35 -9.63
N GLY A 151 -11.53 -2.09 -9.62
CA GLY A 151 -12.32 -1.98 -10.82
C GLY A 151 -11.87 -0.82 -11.73
N MET A 152 -11.61 0.35 -11.16
CA MET A 152 -11.09 1.51 -11.90
C MET A 152 -9.70 1.24 -12.47
N ALA A 153 -8.82 0.56 -11.73
CA ALA A 153 -7.51 0.14 -12.22
C ALA A 153 -7.65 -0.86 -13.37
N ALA A 154 -8.52 -1.86 -13.22
CA ALA A 154 -8.77 -2.88 -14.22
C ALA A 154 -9.31 -2.29 -15.54
N ILE A 155 -10.24 -1.32 -15.46
CA ILE A 155 -10.76 -0.61 -16.64
C ILE A 155 -9.63 0.09 -17.40
N GLN A 156 -8.75 0.78 -16.68
CA GLN A 156 -7.63 1.49 -17.30
C GLN A 156 -6.64 0.53 -17.97
N LEU A 157 -6.26 -0.54 -17.25
CA LEU A 157 -5.32 -1.54 -17.75
C LEU A 157 -5.89 -2.30 -18.96
N ALA A 158 -7.14 -2.74 -18.90
CA ALA A 158 -7.80 -3.44 -20.01
C ALA A 158 -7.91 -2.57 -21.26
N LYS A 159 -8.30 -1.30 -21.10
CA LYS A 159 -8.35 -0.34 -22.22
C LYS A 159 -6.97 -0.08 -22.81
N LYS A 160 -5.94 0.08 -21.97
CA LYS A 160 -4.56 0.25 -22.42
C LYS A 160 -4.05 -0.97 -23.18
N ALA A 161 -4.50 -2.17 -22.82
CA ALA A 161 -4.19 -3.41 -23.52
C ALA A 161 -4.97 -3.60 -24.83
N GLY A 162 -5.90 -2.69 -25.19
CA GLY A 162 -6.69 -2.77 -26.41
C GLY A 162 -7.93 -3.65 -26.30
N ALA A 163 -8.39 -3.98 -25.09
CA ALA A 163 -9.61 -4.73 -24.87
C ALA A 163 -10.86 -3.82 -24.85
N THR A 164 -12.02 -4.40 -25.16
CA THR A 164 -13.32 -3.78 -24.93
C THR A 164 -13.77 -4.06 -23.51
N VAL A 165 -14.18 -3.01 -22.78
CA VAL A 165 -14.61 -3.12 -21.37
C VAL A 165 -16.12 -2.86 -21.27
N ILE A 166 -16.82 -3.75 -20.58
CA ILE A 166 -18.24 -3.67 -20.25
C ILE A 166 -18.45 -3.87 -18.75
#